data_1e59741098fe53fdbfcd6c4ac73ad37f
#
_entry.id   1e59741098fe53fdbfcd6c4ac73ad37f
#
_cell.length_a   1.000
_cell.length_b   1.000
_cell.length_c   1.000
_cell.angle_alpha   90.00
_cell.angle_beta   90.00
_cell.angle_gamma   90.00
#
_symmetry.space_group_name_H-M   'P 1'
#
loop_
_entity.id
_entity.type
_entity.pdbx_description
1 polymer ?
#
loop_
_entity_poly.entity_id
_entity_poly.type
_entity_poly.pdbx_seq_one_letter_code
_entity_poly.pdbx_strand_id
1 'polypeptide(L)'
;TGGTMVPAPGTGAAAITDPFASMSFPSLNGCPGQANPIIYGPGGTYSLPAGKHCQPIIVRANATLELEPGDHFFRKNLSLQGPARLTGEDVFLFFDHGSDPLFNSKSATVNLIGRKSGPYAGMVMATIGGNSPNIVIPGKIVEQLLGVIYVRNGFLEVSGEGVAAADSAWTVIVAKQINTKSSARIRINADYNGSDVPVPNGVGPSGGQPGGDGTRLIE
;
A
#
# COMPACT_ATOMS: atom_id res chain seq x y z
N THR A 1 15.28 19.59 13.46
CA THR A 1 14.23 20.60 13.52
C THR A 1 12.90 19.88 13.64
N GLY A 2 12.37 19.81 14.88
CA GLY A 2 11.09 19.16 15.17
C GLY A 2 9.94 20.03 14.68
N GLY A 3 8.98 19.41 13.97
CA GLY A 3 7.69 20.03 13.69
C GLY A 3 6.86 20.11 14.97
N THR A 4 6.01 21.12 15.07
CA THR A 4 5.05 21.22 16.17
C THR A 4 3.79 20.46 15.79
N MET A 5 3.34 19.53 16.66
CA MET A 5 2.03 18.88 16.52
C MET A 5 0.96 19.74 17.21
N VAL A 6 -0.13 19.99 16.48
CA VAL A 6 -1.30 20.70 17.04
C VAL A 6 -2.54 19.87 16.71
N PRO A 7 -3.31 19.41 17.71
CA PRO A 7 -3.05 19.48 19.15
C PRO A 7 -1.82 18.66 19.59
N ALA A 8 -1.34 18.93 20.79
CA ALA A 8 -0.23 18.14 21.33
C ALA A 8 -0.61 16.66 21.44
N PRO A 9 0.31 15.73 21.11
CA PRO A 9 -0.01 14.31 21.18
C PRO A 9 -0.34 13.88 22.62
N GLY A 10 -1.40 13.11 22.77
CA GLY A 10 -1.70 12.45 24.05
C GLY A 10 -0.60 11.45 24.39
N THR A 11 -0.12 11.47 25.63
CA THR A 11 0.84 10.51 26.15
C THR A 11 0.13 9.44 26.97
N GLY A 12 0.65 8.20 26.96
CA GLY A 12 0.09 7.10 27.75
C GLY A 12 -1.15 6.41 27.17
N ALA A 13 -1.43 6.61 25.87
CA ALA A 13 -2.45 5.84 25.19
C ALA A 13 -2.13 4.34 25.24
N ALA A 14 -3.16 3.50 25.46
CA ALA A 14 -3.00 2.06 25.39
C ALA A 14 -2.51 1.62 24.00
N ALA A 15 -1.68 0.59 23.95
CA ALA A 15 -1.24 0.03 22.67
C ALA A 15 -2.45 -0.50 21.90
N ILE A 16 -2.59 -0.08 20.65
CA ILE A 16 -3.62 -0.58 19.76
C ILE A 16 -3.22 -1.99 19.32
N THR A 17 -4.09 -2.95 19.51
CA THR A 17 -3.89 -4.31 19.03
C THR A 17 -3.92 -4.30 17.50
N ASP A 18 -3.01 -5.04 16.86
CA ASP A 18 -2.98 -5.20 15.41
C ASP A 18 -4.28 -5.89 14.93
N PRO A 19 -5.17 -5.19 14.21
CA PRO A 19 -6.45 -5.75 13.77
C PRO A 19 -6.30 -6.88 12.77
N PHE A 20 -5.13 -7.00 12.12
CA PHE A 20 -4.84 -8.00 11.10
C PHE A 20 -3.81 -9.04 11.54
N ALA A 21 -3.56 -9.16 12.86
CA ALA A 21 -2.57 -10.11 13.42
C ALA A 21 -2.83 -11.56 13.01
N SER A 22 -4.11 -11.95 12.85
CA SER A 22 -4.52 -13.29 12.42
C SER A 22 -4.57 -13.48 10.91
N MET A 23 -4.37 -12.42 10.13
CA MET A 23 -4.40 -12.52 8.66
C MET A 23 -3.21 -13.36 8.17
N SER A 24 -3.51 -14.34 7.33
CA SER A 24 -2.52 -15.23 6.72
C SER A 24 -2.31 -14.85 5.26
N PHE A 25 -1.06 -14.94 4.81
CA PHE A 25 -0.69 -14.72 3.42
C PHE A 25 -0.11 -16.01 2.84
N PRO A 26 -0.29 -16.27 1.54
CA PRO A 26 0.21 -17.48 0.93
C PRO A 26 1.74 -17.51 0.92
N SER A 27 2.30 -18.67 1.15
CA SER A 27 3.73 -18.87 0.95
C SER A 27 4.07 -18.81 -0.54
N LEU A 28 5.10 -18.05 -0.87
CA LEU A 28 5.68 -17.98 -2.22
C LEU A 28 6.89 -18.92 -2.38
N ASN A 29 7.03 -19.90 -1.50
CA ASN A 29 7.99 -20.98 -1.66
C ASN A 29 7.68 -21.76 -2.95
N GLY A 30 8.73 -22.15 -3.68
CA GLY A 30 8.58 -22.81 -4.98
C GLY A 30 8.71 -21.88 -6.19
N CYS A 31 8.82 -20.55 -5.99
CA CYS A 31 9.31 -19.68 -7.03
C CYS A 31 10.76 -20.00 -7.38
N PRO A 32 11.16 -20.04 -8.68
CA PRO A 32 12.55 -20.23 -9.09
C PRO A 32 13.47 -19.20 -8.42
N GLY A 33 14.61 -19.62 -7.91
CA GLY A 33 15.53 -18.76 -7.17
C GLY A 33 16.13 -17.61 -7.99
N GLN A 34 16.33 -17.84 -9.28
CA GLN A 34 16.78 -16.84 -10.25
C GLN A 34 15.80 -16.83 -11.43
N ALA A 35 15.27 -15.67 -11.72
CA ALA A 35 14.42 -15.47 -12.88
C ALA A 35 14.77 -14.13 -13.54
N ASN A 36 14.86 -14.12 -14.84
CA ASN A 36 15.03 -12.90 -15.62
C ASN A 36 13.81 -11.98 -15.37
N PRO A 37 14.00 -10.67 -15.33
CA PRO A 37 12.89 -9.76 -15.14
C PRO A 37 11.91 -9.81 -16.32
N ILE A 38 10.63 -9.68 -16.00
CA ILE A 38 9.61 -9.34 -17.00
C ILE A 38 9.68 -7.83 -17.21
N ILE A 39 9.82 -7.40 -18.45
CA ILE A 39 9.96 -5.99 -18.79
C ILE A 39 8.80 -5.56 -19.67
N TYR A 40 8.06 -4.58 -19.22
CA TYR A 40 6.98 -3.92 -19.95
C TYR A 40 7.45 -2.57 -20.48
N GLY A 41 7.31 -2.33 -21.77
CA GLY A 41 7.68 -1.08 -22.43
C GLY A 41 9.06 -1.08 -23.09
N PRO A 42 9.52 0.09 -23.59
CA PRO A 42 8.91 1.41 -23.40
C PRO A 42 7.61 1.61 -24.19
N GLY A 43 6.69 2.36 -23.60
CA GLY A 43 5.38 2.64 -24.19
C GLY A 43 4.42 1.43 -24.18
N GLY A 44 3.18 1.66 -24.58
CA GLY A 44 2.15 0.64 -24.65
C GLY A 44 1.44 0.36 -23.33
N THR A 45 0.32 -0.35 -23.43
CA THR A 45 -0.47 -0.84 -22.30
C THR A 45 -0.38 -2.35 -22.23
N TYR A 46 -0.11 -2.86 -21.05
CA TYR A 46 0.10 -4.27 -20.76
C TYR A 46 -0.77 -4.69 -19.59
N SER A 47 -1.34 -5.89 -19.66
CA SER A 47 -2.09 -6.48 -18.57
C SER A 47 -1.24 -7.47 -17.78
N LEU A 48 -1.41 -7.49 -16.45
CA LEU A 48 -0.81 -8.48 -15.56
C LEU A 48 -1.94 -9.25 -14.86
N PRO A 49 -2.12 -10.55 -15.16
CA PRO A 49 -3.13 -11.35 -14.50
C PRO A 49 -2.82 -11.54 -13.02
N ALA A 50 -3.88 -11.68 -12.21
CA ALA A 50 -3.75 -11.98 -10.79
C ALA A 50 -3.04 -13.32 -10.57
N GLY A 51 -2.35 -13.45 -9.43
CA GLY A 51 -1.64 -14.68 -9.07
C GLY A 51 -0.25 -14.44 -8.49
N LYS A 52 0.60 -15.48 -8.58
CA LYS A 52 1.98 -15.46 -8.06
C LYS A 52 2.95 -14.94 -9.12
N HIS A 53 3.70 -13.89 -8.76
CA HIS A 53 4.72 -13.26 -9.60
C HIS A 53 6.10 -13.59 -9.04
N CYS A 54 6.74 -14.60 -9.63
CA CYS A 54 8.03 -15.09 -9.17
C CYS A 54 9.22 -14.30 -9.71
N GLN A 55 9.03 -13.50 -10.76
CA GLN A 55 10.06 -12.72 -11.45
C GLN A 55 10.03 -11.26 -11.02
N PRO A 56 11.16 -10.56 -11.05
CA PRO A 56 11.15 -9.11 -10.97
C PRO A 56 10.32 -8.54 -12.13
N ILE A 57 9.52 -7.53 -11.86
CA ILE A 57 8.72 -6.83 -12.87
C ILE A 57 9.23 -5.40 -13.00
N ILE A 58 9.52 -4.99 -14.22
CA ILE A 58 10.00 -3.65 -14.56
C ILE A 58 9.05 -3.03 -15.57
N VAL A 59 8.42 -1.93 -15.17
CA VAL A 59 7.59 -1.12 -16.05
C VAL A 59 8.42 0.09 -16.49
N ARG A 60 8.75 0.16 -17.80
CA ARG A 60 9.59 1.22 -18.34
C ARG A 60 8.81 2.47 -18.71
N ALA A 61 9.53 3.52 -19.01
CA ALA A 61 9.00 4.82 -19.37
C ALA A 61 7.89 4.75 -20.43
N ASN A 62 6.82 5.51 -20.19
CA ASN A 62 5.63 5.60 -21.03
C ASN A 62 4.82 4.30 -21.19
N ALA A 63 5.15 3.25 -20.43
CA ALA A 63 4.34 2.05 -20.38
C ALA A 63 3.30 2.15 -19.26
N THR A 64 2.12 1.59 -19.53
CA THR A 64 1.07 1.39 -18.53
C THR A 64 0.98 -0.10 -18.21
N LEU A 65 1.07 -0.47 -16.95
CA LEU A 65 0.77 -1.80 -16.46
C LEU A 65 -0.57 -1.77 -15.75
N GLU A 66 -1.52 -2.50 -16.30
CA GLU A 66 -2.85 -2.70 -15.72
C GLU A 66 -2.88 -4.04 -14.98
N LEU A 67 -3.12 -3.99 -13.69
CA LEU A 67 -3.31 -5.18 -12.89
C LEU A 67 -4.75 -5.66 -13.07
N GLU A 68 -4.92 -6.91 -13.47
CA GLU A 68 -6.25 -7.51 -13.54
C GLU A 68 -6.85 -7.68 -12.13
N PRO A 69 -8.18 -7.60 -11.98
CA PRO A 69 -8.83 -7.80 -10.68
C PRO A 69 -8.37 -9.09 -10.00
N GLY A 70 -8.02 -9.02 -8.73
CA GLY A 70 -7.58 -10.18 -7.96
C GLY A 70 -6.40 -9.92 -7.05
N ASP A 71 -5.84 -11.02 -6.54
CA ASP A 71 -4.75 -10.98 -5.58
C ASP A 71 -3.42 -11.20 -6.30
N HIS A 72 -2.49 -10.25 -6.15
CA HIS A 72 -1.16 -10.28 -6.76
C HIS A 72 -0.09 -10.51 -5.70
N PHE A 73 0.61 -11.62 -5.76
CA PHE A 73 1.62 -12.01 -4.78
C PHE A 73 3.01 -11.93 -5.40
N PHE A 74 3.79 -10.95 -4.98
CA PHE A 74 5.13 -10.67 -5.53
C PHE A 74 6.22 -11.33 -4.67
N ARG A 75 7.01 -12.21 -5.29
CA ARG A 75 8.22 -12.80 -4.70
C ARG A 75 9.46 -11.95 -4.94
N LYS A 76 9.39 -11.04 -5.92
CA LYS A 76 10.45 -10.12 -6.34
C LYS A 76 9.88 -8.72 -6.53
N ASN A 77 10.75 -7.76 -6.72
CA ASN A 77 10.38 -6.35 -6.82
C ASN A 77 9.47 -6.03 -8.01
N LEU A 78 8.56 -5.10 -7.81
CA LEU A 78 7.82 -4.41 -8.87
C LEU A 78 8.38 -2.99 -8.97
N SER A 79 9.01 -2.66 -10.09
CA SER A 79 9.73 -1.39 -10.29
C SER A 79 9.10 -0.56 -11.41
N LEU A 80 8.87 0.73 -11.12
CA LEU A 80 8.43 1.72 -12.10
C LEU A 80 9.60 2.62 -12.49
N GLN A 81 9.85 2.79 -13.79
CA GLN A 81 10.95 3.58 -14.32
C GLN A 81 10.45 4.69 -15.24
N GLY A 82 10.94 5.93 -15.01
CA GLY A 82 10.50 7.09 -15.78
C GLY A 82 9.00 7.36 -15.64
N PRO A 83 8.33 7.94 -16.62
CA PRO A 83 6.90 8.22 -16.59
C PRO A 83 6.05 6.94 -16.87
N ALA A 84 6.30 5.88 -16.10
CA ALA A 84 5.50 4.66 -16.14
C ALA A 84 4.19 4.84 -15.35
N ARG A 85 3.16 4.07 -15.71
CA ARG A 85 1.87 4.06 -15.02
C ARG A 85 1.56 2.65 -14.49
N LEU A 86 1.11 2.56 -13.27
CA LEU A 86 0.56 1.35 -12.64
C LEU A 86 -0.89 1.63 -12.24
N THR A 87 -1.80 0.83 -12.74
CA THR A 87 -3.22 0.93 -12.40
C THR A 87 -3.79 -0.43 -12.02
N GLY A 88 -4.85 -0.43 -11.22
CA GLY A 88 -5.57 -1.65 -10.88
C GLY A 88 -6.81 -1.35 -10.05
N GLU A 89 -7.94 -1.95 -10.45
CA GLU A 89 -9.19 -1.93 -9.70
C GLU A 89 -9.50 -3.31 -9.15
N ASP A 90 -10.04 -3.35 -7.93
CA ASP A 90 -10.32 -4.60 -7.22
C ASP A 90 -9.05 -5.47 -7.08
N VAL A 91 -7.93 -4.85 -6.65
CA VAL A 91 -6.63 -5.51 -6.56
C VAL A 91 -6.08 -5.51 -5.14
N PHE A 92 -5.35 -6.56 -4.81
CA PHE A 92 -4.53 -6.64 -3.60
C PHE A 92 -3.10 -7.00 -3.98
N LEU A 93 -2.14 -6.20 -3.55
CA LEU A 93 -0.72 -6.42 -3.79
C LEU A 93 -0.04 -6.89 -2.50
N PHE A 94 0.48 -8.10 -2.51
CA PHE A 94 1.28 -8.63 -1.42
C PHE A 94 2.73 -8.75 -1.83
N PHE A 95 3.62 -8.18 -1.02
CA PHE A 95 5.07 -8.27 -1.21
C PHE A 95 5.66 -9.19 -0.14
N ASP A 96 6.22 -10.33 -0.58
CA ASP A 96 6.86 -11.29 0.31
C ASP A 96 8.22 -10.78 0.79
N HIS A 97 8.80 -11.49 1.74
CA HIS A 97 10.10 -11.18 2.32
C HIS A 97 11.20 -10.94 1.26
N GLY A 98 11.82 -9.78 1.30
CA GLY A 98 12.87 -9.38 0.37
C GLY A 98 12.36 -8.92 -1.01
N SER A 99 11.07 -8.61 -1.13
CA SER A 99 10.51 -7.93 -2.30
C SER A 99 9.91 -6.57 -1.91
N ASP A 100 10.07 -5.59 -2.77
CA ASP A 100 9.61 -4.23 -2.52
C ASP A 100 8.85 -3.66 -3.71
N PRO A 101 7.82 -2.84 -3.46
CA PRO A 101 7.32 -1.93 -4.47
C PRO A 101 8.32 -0.79 -4.67
N LEU A 102 9.06 -0.81 -5.77
CA LEU A 102 10.05 0.21 -6.10
C LEU A 102 9.42 1.32 -6.94
N PHE A 103 8.65 2.18 -6.31
CA PHE A 103 8.03 3.37 -6.94
C PHE A 103 8.98 4.57 -6.92
N ASN A 104 10.25 4.35 -7.21
CA ASN A 104 11.31 5.33 -7.06
C ASN A 104 11.44 6.32 -8.25
N SER A 105 10.59 6.23 -9.24
CA SER A 105 10.54 7.23 -10.31
C SER A 105 9.74 8.47 -9.89
N LYS A 106 10.32 9.65 -10.05
CA LYS A 106 9.65 10.94 -9.74
C LYS A 106 8.53 11.33 -10.72
N SER A 107 8.36 10.61 -11.80
CA SER A 107 7.40 10.89 -12.88
C SER A 107 6.44 9.74 -13.18
N ALA A 108 6.49 8.67 -12.41
CA ALA A 108 5.51 7.60 -12.52
C ALA A 108 4.15 8.01 -11.96
N THR A 109 3.11 7.24 -12.24
CA THR A 109 1.77 7.38 -11.65
C THR A 109 1.30 6.04 -11.12
N VAL A 110 0.71 6.04 -9.92
CA VAL A 110 0.15 4.84 -9.27
C VAL A 110 -1.27 5.12 -8.83
N ASN A 111 -2.21 4.31 -9.37
CA ASN A 111 -3.63 4.34 -9.04
C ASN A 111 -4.10 2.93 -8.74
N LEU A 112 -4.34 2.62 -7.47
CA LEU A 112 -4.76 1.30 -7.02
C LEU A 112 -6.00 1.40 -6.14
N ILE A 113 -7.00 0.58 -6.48
CA ILE A 113 -8.25 0.42 -5.75
C ILE A 113 -8.28 -0.98 -5.15
N GLY A 114 -8.43 -1.05 -3.84
CA GLY A 114 -8.35 -2.28 -3.06
C GLY A 114 -9.41 -3.32 -3.37
N ARG A 115 -9.22 -4.51 -2.85
CA ARG A 115 -10.10 -5.66 -3.06
C ARG A 115 -11.53 -5.37 -2.59
N LYS A 116 -12.50 -5.69 -3.46
CA LYS A 116 -13.92 -5.55 -3.16
C LYS A 116 -14.50 -6.79 -2.48
N SER A 117 -13.85 -7.93 -2.60
CA SER A 117 -14.33 -9.21 -2.06
C SER A 117 -13.20 -10.19 -1.74
N GLY A 118 -13.54 -11.33 -1.15
CA GLY A 118 -12.58 -12.38 -0.82
C GLY A 118 -11.83 -12.16 0.50
N PRO A 119 -10.78 -12.96 0.77
CA PRO A 119 -10.07 -12.95 2.06
C PRO A 119 -9.32 -11.65 2.34
N TYR A 120 -9.02 -10.87 1.31
CA TYR A 120 -8.32 -9.58 1.42
C TYR A 120 -9.22 -8.39 1.09
N ALA A 121 -10.54 -8.55 1.23
CA ALA A 121 -11.50 -7.47 1.00
C ALA A 121 -11.13 -6.22 1.82
N GLY A 122 -11.11 -5.07 1.16
CA GLY A 122 -10.69 -3.80 1.78
C GLY A 122 -9.19 -3.55 1.82
N MET A 123 -8.36 -4.54 1.49
CA MET A 123 -6.90 -4.37 1.43
C MET A 123 -6.47 -3.89 0.04
N VAL A 124 -5.50 -3.00 -0.03
CA VAL A 124 -4.86 -2.61 -1.29
C VAL A 124 -3.41 -3.10 -1.37
N MET A 125 -2.69 -3.07 -0.26
CA MET A 125 -1.29 -3.47 -0.24
C MET A 125 -0.90 -4.06 1.11
N ALA A 126 -0.08 -5.11 1.12
CA ALA A 126 0.49 -5.65 2.35
C ALA A 126 1.91 -6.18 2.17
N THR A 127 2.64 -6.19 3.28
CA THR A 127 3.90 -6.92 3.43
C THR A 127 4.04 -7.47 4.84
N ILE A 128 4.58 -8.67 4.95
CA ILE A 128 4.99 -9.27 6.22
C ILE A 128 6.47 -9.64 6.12
N GLY A 129 7.36 -8.79 6.47
CA GLY A 129 8.77 -9.12 6.44
C GLY A 129 9.41 -9.05 7.83
N GLY A 130 10.14 -10.09 8.25
CA GLY A 130 10.93 -10.08 9.48
C GLY A 130 12.19 -9.20 9.41
N ASN A 131 12.63 -8.81 8.23
CA ASN A 131 13.77 -7.92 7.98
C ASN A 131 13.38 -6.82 6.98
N SER A 132 12.23 -6.25 7.19
CA SER A 132 11.73 -4.98 6.66
C SER A 132 11.97 -4.70 5.18
N PRO A 133 11.09 -5.11 4.28
CA PRO A 133 10.86 -4.26 3.15
C PRO A 133 10.17 -2.98 3.65
N ASN A 134 10.82 -1.85 3.40
CA ASN A 134 10.18 -0.58 3.58
C ASN A 134 9.31 -0.33 2.36
N ILE A 135 8.01 -0.20 2.56
CA ILE A 135 7.18 0.35 1.48
C ILE A 135 7.49 1.85 1.40
N VAL A 136 8.08 2.28 0.30
CA VAL A 136 8.33 3.69 0.03
C VAL A 136 7.28 4.20 -0.94
N ILE A 137 6.50 5.18 -0.49
CA ILE A 137 5.48 5.86 -1.29
C ILE A 137 5.98 7.27 -1.60
N PRO A 138 6.36 7.55 -2.85
CA PRO A 138 6.68 8.91 -3.25
C PRO A 138 5.42 9.76 -3.36
N GLY A 139 5.38 10.88 -2.62
CA GLY A 139 4.17 11.68 -2.46
C GLY A 139 3.55 12.20 -3.76
N LYS A 140 4.36 12.48 -4.77
CA LYS A 140 3.85 13.09 -6.02
C LYS A 140 3.28 12.09 -7.03
N ILE A 141 3.67 10.82 -6.95
CA ILE A 141 3.35 9.83 -7.98
C ILE A 141 2.18 8.92 -7.60
N VAL A 142 1.84 8.84 -6.33
CA VAL A 142 0.76 7.99 -5.86
C VAL A 142 -0.49 8.86 -5.68
N GLU A 143 -1.33 8.87 -6.72
CA GLU A 143 -2.57 9.63 -6.75
C GLU A 143 -3.64 8.94 -5.91
N GLN A 144 -3.76 7.62 -6.07
CA GLN A 144 -4.77 6.83 -5.37
C GLN A 144 -4.20 5.54 -4.77
N LEU A 145 -4.48 5.32 -3.50
CA LEU A 145 -4.32 4.04 -2.79
C LEU A 145 -5.55 3.86 -1.90
N LEU A 146 -6.63 3.37 -2.50
CA LEU A 146 -7.90 3.20 -1.79
C LEU A 146 -7.92 1.83 -1.12
N GLY A 147 -8.00 1.81 0.21
CA GLY A 147 -7.98 0.59 0.99
C GLY A 147 -6.96 0.61 2.13
N VAL A 148 -6.73 -0.54 2.72
CA VAL A 148 -5.75 -0.72 3.80
C VAL A 148 -4.37 -1.01 3.23
N ILE A 149 -3.37 -0.28 3.75
CA ILE A 149 -1.94 -0.55 3.58
C ILE A 149 -1.45 -1.19 4.87
N TYR A 150 -1.05 -2.46 4.81
CA TYR A 150 -0.63 -3.22 5.98
C TYR A 150 0.85 -3.58 5.94
N VAL A 151 1.64 -3.02 6.86
CA VAL A 151 3.09 -3.21 6.99
C VAL A 151 3.42 -3.74 8.38
N ARG A 152 3.18 -5.05 8.58
CA ARG A 152 3.16 -5.68 9.90
C ARG A 152 4.42 -5.45 10.75
N ASN A 153 5.59 -5.70 10.21
CA ASN A 153 6.86 -5.67 10.96
C ASN A 153 7.83 -4.61 10.44
N GLY A 154 7.36 -3.74 9.56
CA GLY A 154 8.19 -2.76 8.89
C GLY A 154 7.70 -1.33 9.08
N PHE A 155 8.30 -0.43 8.34
CA PHE A 155 7.85 0.94 8.28
C PHE A 155 7.41 1.35 6.89
N LEU A 156 6.41 2.21 6.86
CA LEU A 156 5.98 2.93 5.67
C LEU A 156 6.76 4.24 5.61
N GLU A 157 7.41 4.50 4.50
CA GLU A 157 8.05 5.78 4.24
C GLU A 157 7.29 6.55 3.16
N VAL A 158 6.95 7.79 3.45
CA VAL A 158 6.44 8.73 2.46
C VAL A 158 7.53 9.74 2.17
N SER A 159 8.00 9.81 0.93
CA SER A 159 9.15 10.60 0.57
C SER A 159 8.91 11.50 -0.66
N GLY A 160 9.83 12.43 -0.92
CA GLY A 160 9.77 13.33 -2.07
C GLY A 160 8.94 14.57 -1.82
N GLU A 161 8.21 15.01 -2.83
CA GLU A 161 7.34 16.20 -2.81
C GLU A 161 5.90 15.80 -3.12
N GLY A 162 4.95 16.64 -2.68
CA GLY A 162 3.53 16.47 -2.98
C GLY A 162 2.78 15.64 -1.93
N VAL A 163 1.57 15.23 -2.31
CA VAL A 163 0.63 14.54 -1.42
C VAL A 163 0.34 13.15 -1.97
N ALA A 164 0.68 12.12 -1.23
CA ALA A 164 0.33 10.74 -1.56
C ALA A 164 -1.14 10.45 -1.21
N ALA A 165 -1.80 9.61 -2.02
CA ALA A 165 -3.17 9.13 -1.85
C ALA A 165 -4.22 10.25 -1.76
N ALA A 166 -3.98 11.39 -2.44
CA ALA A 166 -4.85 12.56 -2.36
C ALA A 166 -6.27 12.28 -2.87
N ASP A 167 -6.41 11.41 -3.85
CA ASP A 167 -7.67 11.11 -4.55
C ASP A 167 -8.36 9.85 -4.02
N SER A 168 -7.83 9.23 -2.96
CA SER A 168 -8.50 8.10 -2.32
C SER A 168 -9.68 8.59 -1.48
N ALA A 169 -10.85 7.93 -1.61
CA ALA A 169 -11.99 8.21 -0.74
C ALA A 169 -11.63 7.90 0.72
N TRP A 170 -10.95 6.79 0.96
CA TRP A 170 -10.38 6.46 2.25
C TRP A 170 -9.08 5.66 2.12
N THR A 171 -8.23 5.78 3.12
CA THR A 171 -6.99 5.01 3.26
C THR A 171 -6.72 4.75 4.72
N VAL A 172 -6.42 3.51 5.07
CA VAL A 172 -6.00 3.13 6.43
C VAL A 172 -4.59 2.56 6.36
N ILE A 173 -3.74 2.98 7.28
CA ILE A 173 -2.37 2.50 7.37
C ILE A 173 -2.18 1.79 8.71
N VAL A 174 -1.80 0.53 8.64
CA VAL A 174 -1.38 -0.26 9.80
C VAL A 174 0.08 -0.65 9.61
N ALA A 175 0.97 -0.02 10.37
CA ALA A 175 2.41 -0.21 10.27
C ALA A 175 3.07 -0.09 11.64
N LYS A 176 4.23 -0.71 11.83
CA LYS A 176 5.03 -0.53 13.04
C LYS A 176 5.49 0.92 13.20
N GLN A 177 5.78 1.59 12.08
CA GLN A 177 6.23 2.97 12.05
C GLN A 177 5.87 3.62 10.71
N ILE A 178 5.55 4.90 10.76
CA ILE A 178 5.35 5.73 9.56
C ILE A 178 6.38 6.84 9.60
N ASN A 179 7.17 6.97 8.53
CA ASN A 179 8.17 8.01 8.35
C ASN A 179 7.81 8.92 7.19
N THR A 180 7.94 10.21 7.39
CA THR A 180 7.87 11.18 6.29
C THR A 180 9.23 11.81 6.07
N LYS A 181 9.67 11.90 4.82
CA LYS A 181 10.93 12.53 4.44
C LYS A 181 10.72 13.65 3.43
N SER A 182 11.61 14.63 3.47
CA SER A 182 11.54 15.83 2.61
C SER A 182 10.24 16.62 2.85
N SER A 183 9.60 17.12 1.81
CA SER A 183 8.33 17.86 1.88
C SER A 183 7.12 16.98 1.59
N ALA A 184 7.28 15.68 1.70
CA ALA A 184 6.20 14.73 1.43
C ALA A 184 5.08 14.81 2.47
N ARG A 185 3.87 14.65 1.99
CA ARG A 185 2.66 14.57 2.80
C ARG A 185 1.90 13.31 2.40
N ILE A 186 1.20 12.73 3.32
CA ILE A 186 0.19 11.72 3.03
C ILE A 186 -1.18 12.28 3.43
N ARG A 187 -2.16 12.12 2.55
CA ARG A 187 -3.54 12.44 2.88
C ARG A 187 -4.24 11.13 3.27
N ILE A 188 -4.79 11.13 4.46
CA ILE A 188 -5.63 10.04 4.95
C ILE A 188 -7.04 10.57 4.97
N ASN A 189 -7.82 10.21 3.95
CA ASN A 189 -9.24 10.50 3.89
C ASN A 189 -10.00 9.39 4.62
N ALA A 190 -11.17 9.69 5.13
CA ALA A 190 -12.01 8.80 5.91
C ALA A 190 -13.47 8.77 5.39
N ASP A 191 -13.67 9.05 4.12
CA ASP A 191 -14.98 8.89 3.48
C ASP A 191 -15.21 7.41 3.14
N TYR A 192 -15.52 6.64 4.17
CA TYR A 192 -15.72 5.19 4.05
C TYR A 192 -16.96 4.81 3.22
N ASN A 193 -17.85 5.74 2.92
CA ASN A 193 -19.02 5.54 2.05
C ASN A 193 -18.76 5.99 0.61
N GLY A 194 -17.63 6.66 0.37
CA GLY A 194 -17.27 7.21 -0.94
C GLY A 194 -16.76 6.17 -1.95
N SER A 195 -16.84 4.88 -1.63
CA SER A 195 -16.42 3.81 -2.53
C SER A 195 -17.14 2.49 -2.23
N ASP A 196 -17.08 1.55 -3.17
CA ASP A 196 -17.57 0.18 -3.05
C ASP A 196 -16.53 -0.81 -2.46
N VAL A 197 -15.35 -0.32 -2.10
CA VAL A 197 -14.35 -1.12 -1.38
C VAL A 197 -14.77 -1.24 0.09
N PRO A 198 -14.98 -2.46 0.60
CA PRO A 198 -15.45 -2.64 1.98
C PRO A 198 -14.38 -2.26 2.99
N VAL A 199 -14.80 -1.67 4.10
CA VAL A 199 -13.91 -1.38 5.22
C VAL A 199 -13.73 -2.64 6.06
N PRO A 200 -12.50 -3.17 6.22
CA PRO A 200 -12.29 -4.37 7.01
C PRO A 200 -12.64 -4.19 8.49
N ASN A 201 -13.05 -5.28 9.14
CA ASN A 201 -13.26 -5.29 10.56
C ASN A 201 -11.98 -4.87 11.34
N GLY A 202 -12.14 -4.12 12.40
CA GLY A 202 -11.03 -3.65 13.23
C GLY A 202 -10.44 -2.31 12.80
N VAL A 203 -10.91 -1.73 11.70
CA VAL A 203 -10.53 -0.39 11.25
C VAL A 203 -11.76 0.42 10.84
N GLY A 204 -11.62 1.75 10.74
CA GLY A 204 -12.72 2.63 10.35
C GLY A 204 -13.80 2.79 11.43
N PRO A 205 -15.01 3.24 11.05
CA PRO A 205 -16.08 3.56 12.02
C PRO A 205 -16.59 2.36 12.81
N SER A 206 -16.48 1.15 12.23
CA SER A 206 -16.85 -0.11 12.87
C SER A 206 -15.72 -0.75 13.66
N GLY A 207 -14.52 -0.16 13.62
CA GLY A 207 -13.30 -0.70 14.18
C GLY A 207 -13.09 -0.43 15.67
N GLY A 208 -14.14 -0.11 16.40
CA GLY A 208 -14.06 0.01 17.86
C GLY A 208 -13.59 -1.30 18.47
N GLN A 209 -12.47 -1.29 19.19
CA GLN A 209 -12.09 -2.41 20.06
C GLN A 209 -13.26 -2.74 20.98
N PRO A 210 -13.58 -4.01 21.23
CA PRO A 210 -14.48 -4.38 22.31
C PRO A 210 -13.88 -3.85 23.63
N GLY A 211 -14.44 -2.76 24.18
CA GLY A 211 -14.04 -2.18 25.45
C GLY A 211 -13.20 -0.90 25.39
N GLY A 212 -12.92 -0.34 24.25
CA GLY A 212 -12.29 0.98 24.12
C GLY A 212 -13.34 2.05 23.83
N ASP A 213 -13.51 2.98 24.76
CA ASP A 213 -14.30 4.20 24.55
C ASP A 213 -13.70 4.95 23.35
N GLY A 214 -14.48 5.06 22.28
CA GLY A 214 -14.00 5.59 21.01
C GLY A 214 -13.42 6.99 21.17
N THR A 215 -12.12 7.13 20.98
CA THR A 215 -11.50 8.44 20.91
C THR A 215 -11.93 9.07 19.58
N ARG A 216 -13.03 9.79 19.60
CA ARG A 216 -13.43 10.70 18.54
C ARG A 216 -12.43 11.83 18.52
N LEU A 217 -11.73 12.02 17.41
CA LEU A 217 -11.20 13.34 17.08
C LEU A 217 -12.42 14.26 16.91
N ILE A 218 -12.64 15.12 17.87
CA ILE A 218 -13.59 16.23 17.75
C ILE A 218 -12.81 17.35 17.08
N GLU A 219 -13.36 17.90 15.99
CA GLU A 219 -12.83 19.08 15.30
C GLU A 219 -12.60 20.25 16.25
#